data_d241d126612a72ed020bb1bdcc14b440
#
_entry.id   d241d126612a72ed020bb1bdcc14b440
#
_cell.length_a   1.000
_cell.length_b   1.000
_cell.length_c   1.000
_cell.angle_alpha   90.00
_cell.angle_beta   90.00
_cell.angle_gamma   90.00
#
_symmetry.space_group_name_H-M   'P 1'
#
loop_
_entity.id
_entity.type
_entity.pdbx_description
1 polymer ?
#
loop_
_entity_poly.entity_id
_entity_poly.type
_entity_poly.pdbx_seq_one_letter_code
_entity_poly.pdbx_strand_id
1 'polypeptide(L)'
;MSNASVTKIYRYPVKSMMGEALREADIGEAGIAGDRGWAVRDEKRGGIRGGKKIPQLMTLAAQSGPAAPLITAPDGDSASASSEGINEWLSDKLNHPVTLWPLLPAHQLDHYRRGAPDTQDFEQELRAVFGRLPDEPLPDLTGFEELLEFESPPGTYFDAFSISIMSQQSLTTMNQLDGDSLFDVRRFRPNLLMDIPDSDHPFPEQAWVGKTLSIGNVKLKIDSTCPRCSMTTHGFDNLPQDARVMRKLVANSEGNLGIYASVLQAGKVSDGASVSLI
;
A
#
# COMPACT_ATOMS: atom_id res chain seq x y z
N MET A 1 -8.11 28.76 3.67
CA MET A 1 -7.49 27.84 2.67
C MET A 1 -6.45 27.06 3.45
N SER A 2 -6.51 25.73 3.47
CA SER A 2 -5.52 24.95 4.20
C SER A 2 -4.15 25.13 3.51
N ASN A 3 -3.10 25.41 4.31
CA ASN A 3 -1.71 25.47 3.81
C ASN A 3 -1.13 24.08 3.58
N ALA A 4 -1.96 23.10 3.16
CA ALA A 4 -1.52 21.73 2.96
C ALA A 4 -0.55 21.61 1.79
N SER A 5 0.44 20.73 1.93
CA SER A 5 1.45 20.48 0.90
C SER A 5 1.87 19.02 0.85
N VAL A 6 2.36 18.57 -0.31
CA VAL A 6 3.01 17.28 -0.49
C VAL A 6 4.41 17.35 0.10
N THR A 7 4.76 16.50 1.06
CA THR A 7 6.08 16.48 1.68
C THR A 7 6.97 15.35 1.17
N LYS A 8 6.37 14.26 0.71
CA LYS A 8 7.07 13.13 0.08
C LYS A 8 6.18 12.43 -0.93
N ILE A 9 6.82 11.92 -1.96
CA ILE A 9 6.21 11.07 -2.98
C ILE A 9 6.93 9.73 -2.94
N TYR A 10 6.15 8.63 -2.90
CA TYR A 10 6.69 7.29 -2.91
C TYR A 10 6.13 6.47 -4.08
N ARG A 11 6.98 5.66 -4.67
CA ARG A 11 6.62 4.65 -5.66
C ARG A 11 7.08 3.28 -5.17
N TYR A 12 6.27 2.26 -5.43
CA TYR A 12 6.52 0.88 -5.04
C TYR A 12 6.44 -0.01 -6.29
N PRO A 13 7.53 -0.16 -7.04
CA PRO A 13 7.49 -0.84 -8.35
C PRO A 13 6.95 -2.27 -8.28
N VAL A 14 7.15 -2.96 -7.14
CA VAL A 14 6.65 -4.32 -6.90
C VAL A 14 5.67 -4.33 -5.73
N LYS A 15 4.52 -4.98 -5.90
CA LYS A 15 3.50 -5.15 -4.85
C LYS A 15 4.14 -5.68 -3.57
N SER A 16 3.85 -5.04 -2.45
CA SER A 16 4.28 -5.41 -1.09
C SER A 16 5.79 -5.30 -0.77
N MET A 17 6.66 -5.01 -1.73
CA MET A 17 8.07 -4.72 -1.44
C MET A 17 8.24 -3.25 -1.02
N MET A 18 9.30 -2.91 -0.29
CA MET A 18 9.69 -1.52 -0.02
C MET A 18 9.96 -0.81 -1.36
N GLY A 19 9.68 0.48 -1.39
CA GLY A 19 9.78 1.30 -2.59
C GLY A 19 10.85 2.38 -2.49
N GLU A 20 10.69 3.39 -3.33
CA GLU A 20 11.61 4.50 -3.49
C GLU A 20 10.89 5.85 -3.26
N ALA A 21 11.64 6.83 -2.76
CA ALA A 21 11.19 8.21 -2.65
C ALA A 21 11.52 8.97 -3.94
N LEU A 22 10.58 9.78 -4.42
CA LEU A 22 10.71 10.59 -5.62
C LEU A 22 10.65 12.08 -5.27
N ARG A 23 11.32 12.92 -6.05
CA ARG A 23 11.16 14.38 -5.98
C ARG A 23 9.96 14.87 -6.79
N GLU A 24 9.62 14.12 -7.84
CA GLU A 24 8.46 14.37 -8.69
C GLU A 24 7.94 13.05 -9.27
N ALA A 25 6.66 13.00 -9.61
CA ALA A 25 6.02 11.84 -10.24
C ALA A 25 5.01 12.29 -11.28
N ASP A 26 4.97 11.57 -12.41
CA ASP A 26 3.87 11.63 -13.34
C ASP A 26 2.73 10.77 -12.84
N ILE A 27 1.54 11.37 -12.69
CA ILE A 27 0.31 10.72 -12.28
C ILE A 27 -0.60 10.62 -13.51
N GLY A 28 -0.79 9.40 -13.99
CA GLY A 28 -1.71 9.06 -15.06
C GLY A 28 -3.04 8.52 -14.52
N GLU A 29 -3.94 8.07 -15.40
CA GLU A 29 -5.23 7.47 -15.01
C GLU A 29 -5.06 6.28 -14.08
N ALA A 30 -4.00 5.49 -14.26
CA ALA A 30 -3.66 4.33 -13.43
C ALA A 30 -2.83 4.67 -12.18
N GLY A 31 -2.68 5.96 -11.80
CA GLY A 31 -1.87 6.38 -10.65
C GLY A 31 -0.46 6.79 -11.04
N ILE A 32 0.50 6.65 -10.10
CA ILE A 32 1.92 7.00 -10.33
C ILE A 32 2.53 6.03 -11.34
N ALA A 33 3.18 6.57 -12.36
CA ALA A 33 3.84 5.78 -13.41
C ALA A 33 4.85 4.78 -12.80
N GLY A 34 4.68 3.49 -13.12
CA GLY A 34 5.53 2.39 -12.62
C GLY A 34 5.24 1.92 -11.20
N ASP A 35 4.21 2.46 -10.53
CA ASP A 35 3.79 2.01 -9.21
C ASP A 35 3.03 0.68 -9.30
N ARG A 36 3.44 -0.34 -8.50
CA ARG A 36 2.87 -1.70 -8.48
C ARG A 36 2.70 -2.31 -9.88
N GLY A 37 3.69 -2.06 -10.76
CA GLY A 37 3.72 -2.67 -12.10
C GLY A 37 4.10 -4.14 -12.10
N TRP A 38 4.53 -4.69 -10.96
CA TRP A 38 4.94 -6.08 -10.78
C TRP A 38 4.37 -6.66 -9.49
N ALA A 39 4.10 -7.98 -9.47
CA ALA A 39 3.66 -8.70 -8.28
C ALA A 39 4.11 -10.16 -8.30
N VAL A 40 4.19 -10.79 -7.14
CA VAL A 40 4.47 -12.21 -7.04
C VAL A 40 3.17 -13.02 -7.06
N ARG A 41 3.24 -14.18 -7.71
CA ARG A 41 2.24 -15.24 -7.64
C ARG A 41 2.75 -16.32 -6.70
N ASP A 42 1.90 -16.80 -5.82
CA ASP A 42 2.16 -17.91 -4.91
C ASP A 42 1.98 -19.24 -5.68
N GLU A 43 3.01 -20.02 -5.83
CA GLU A 43 2.96 -21.30 -6.55
C GLU A 43 2.47 -22.48 -5.69
N LYS A 44 2.29 -22.28 -4.38
CA LYS A 44 1.67 -23.29 -3.49
C LYS A 44 0.15 -23.14 -3.44
N ARG A 45 -0.34 -21.89 -3.32
CA ARG A 45 -1.76 -21.59 -3.11
C ARG A 45 -2.44 -21.02 -4.34
N GLY A 46 -1.65 -20.63 -5.34
CA GLY A 46 -2.12 -19.94 -6.53
C GLY A 46 -2.44 -18.46 -6.28
N GLY A 47 -2.67 -17.72 -7.35
CA GLY A 47 -3.05 -16.31 -7.33
C GLY A 47 -1.93 -15.35 -6.94
N ILE A 48 -2.14 -14.08 -7.25
CA ILE A 48 -1.24 -13.01 -6.80
C ILE A 48 -1.34 -12.89 -5.28
N ARG A 49 -0.19 -12.78 -4.62
CA ARG A 49 -0.12 -12.66 -3.17
C ARG A 49 0.70 -11.43 -2.75
N GLY A 50 0.27 -10.79 -1.69
CA GLY A 50 0.98 -9.66 -1.08
C GLY A 50 1.56 -10.01 0.29
N GLY A 51 2.15 -9.01 0.95
CA GLY A 51 2.76 -9.13 2.28
C GLY A 51 1.79 -9.54 3.40
N LYS A 52 0.47 -9.48 3.17
CA LYS A 52 -0.55 -10.05 4.08
C LYS A 52 -0.37 -11.56 4.25
N LYS A 53 0.11 -12.25 3.22
CA LYS A 53 0.27 -13.71 3.15
C LYS A 53 1.74 -14.14 3.05
N ILE A 54 2.60 -13.31 2.49
CA ILE A 54 4.04 -13.54 2.37
C ILE A 54 4.75 -12.32 3.00
N PRO A 55 4.86 -12.26 4.35
CA PRO A 55 5.42 -11.11 5.06
C PRO A 55 6.85 -10.76 4.62
N GLN A 56 7.63 -11.75 4.20
CA GLN A 56 9.01 -11.60 3.74
C GLN A 56 9.13 -10.65 2.53
N LEU A 57 8.05 -10.43 1.75
CA LEU A 57 8.06 -9.44 0.68
C LEU A 57 8.43 -8.03 1.18
N MET A 58 8.06 -7.69 2.42
CA MET A 58 8.38 -6.38 2.99
C MET A 58 9.87 -6.21 3.35
N THR A 59 10.63 -7.29 3.41
CA THR A 59 12.08 -7.20 3.63
C THR A 59 12.86 -6.89 2.35
N LEU A 60 12.23 -7.06 1.18
CA LEU A 60 12.82 -6.73 -0.12
C LEU A 60 12.52 -5.28 -0.48
N ALA A 61 13.47 -4.63 -1.16
CA ALA A 61 13.30 -3.28 -1.71
C ALA A 61 13.30 -3.32 -3.23
N ALA A 62 12.41 -2.56 -3.87
CA ALA A 62 12.36 -2.45 -5.32
C ALA A 62 12.52 -0.98 -5.75
N GLN A 63 13.38 -0.75 -6.72
CA GLN A 63 13.61 0.54 -7.36
C GLN A 63 13.36 0.43 -8.85
N SER A 64 12.85 1.49 -9.45
CA SER A 64 12.63 1.52 -10.90
C SER A 64 13.95 1.46 -11.66
N GLY A 65 13.99 0.62 -12.68
CA GLY A 65 15.11 0.52 -13.62
C GLY A 65 14.67 0.89 -15.04
N PRO A 66 15.61 0.97 -16.00
CA PRO A 66 15.31 1.38 -17.37
C PRO A 66 14.32 0.47 -18.10
N ALA A 67 14.35 -0.83 -17.85
CA ALA A 67 13.47 -1.83 -18.49
C ALA A 67 12.56 -2.54 -17.50
N ALA A 68 13.05 -2.80 -16.27
CA ALA A 68 12.34 -3.47 -15.21
C ALA A 68 12.89 -3.05 -13.85
N PRO A 69 12.14 -3.19 -12.75
CA PRO A 69 12.64 -2.89 -11.43
C PRO A 69 13.87 -3.70 -11.04
N LEU A 70 14.78 -3.09 -10.29
CA LEU A 70 15.84 -3.78 -9.54
C LEU A 70 15.29 -4.11 -8.15
N ILE A 71 15.36 -5.37 -7.77
CA ILE A 71 14.95 -5.86 -6.46
C ILE A 71 16.20 -6.17 -5.64
N THR A 72 16.25 -5.66 -4.42
CA THR A 72 17.39 -5.82 -3.50
C THR A 72 16.91 -6.53 -2.23
N ALA A 73 17.63 -7.57 -1.83
CA ALA A 73 17.41 -8.30 -0.59
C ALA A 73 18.18 -7.69 0.60
N PRO A 74 17.85 -8.04 1.86
CA PRO A 74 18.51 -7.48 3.05
C PRO A 74 20.01 -7.73 3.13
N ASP A 75 20.51 -8.79 2.51
CA ASP A 75 21.95 -9.11 2.42
C ASP A 75 22.70 -8.28 1.36
N GLY A 76 21.99 -7.39 0.64
CA GLY A 76 22.56 -6.54 -0.41
C GLY A 76 22.58 -7.20 -1.79
N ASP A 77 22.21 -8.48 -1.90
CA ASP A 77 22.09 -9.17 -3.20
C ASP A 77 20.91 -8.57 -4.01
N SER A 78 21.08 -8.46 -5.32
CA SER A 78 20.11 -7.76 -6.17
C SER A 78 19.90 -8.46 -7.50
N ALA A 79 18.66 -8.45 -7.99
CA ALA A 79 18.30 -8.99 -9.28
C ALA A 79 17.29 -8.08 -10.01
N SER A 80 17.41 -7.99 -11.35
CA SER A 80 16.38 -7.32 -12.15
C SER A 80 15.13 -8.17 -12.24
N ALA A 81 13.95 -7.55 -12.17
CA ALA A 81 12.67 -8.25 -12.34
C ALA A 81 12.52 -8.95 -13.70
N SER A 82 13.32 -8.59 -14.69
CA SER A 82 13.33 -9.23 -16.02
C SER A 82 14.51 -10.18 -16.23
N SER A 83 15.35 -10.45 -15.22
CA SER A 83 16.49 -11.35 -15.36
C SER A 83 16.06 -12.81 -15.45
N GLU A 84 16.81 -13.60 -16.21
CA GLU A 84 16.71 -15.05 -16.16
C GLU A 84 17.00 -15.55 -14.74
N GLY A 85 16.22 -16.51 -14.23
CA GLY A 85 16.37 -17.03 -12.87
C GLY A 85 15.76 -16.16 -11.75
N ILE A 86 15.04 -15.06 -12.07
CA ILE A 86 14.42 -14.20 -11.06
C ILE A 86 13.45 -14.94 -10.14
N ASN A 87 12.72 -15.93 -10.67
CA ASN A 87 11.73 -16.70 -9.91
C ASN A 87 12.40 -17.61 -8.88
N GLU A 88 13.48 -18.27 -9.25
CA GLU A 88 14.30 -19.09 -8.36
C GLU A 88 14.94 -18.21 -7.28
N TRP A 89 15.54 -17.09 -7.69
CA TRP A 89 16.16 -16.12 -6.76
C TRP A 89 15.15 -15.60 -5.73
N LEU A 90 13.95 -15.17 -6.17
CA LEU A 90 12.90 -14.72 -5.27
C LEU A 90 12.40 -15.83 -4.36
N SER A 91 12.21 -17.04 -4.88
CA SER A 91 11.75 -18.19 -4.11
C SER A 91 12.73 -18.52 -2.98
N ASP A 92 14.04 -18.45 -3.25
CA ASP A 92 15.08 -18.63 -2.25
C ASP A 92 15.06 -17.51 -1.19
N LYS A 93 15.03 -16.23 -1.61
CA LYS A 93 15.01 -15.09 -0.68
C LYS A 93 13.76 -15.06 0.20
N LEU A 94 12.62 -15.50 -0.32
CA LEU A 94 11.35 -15.55 0.41
C LEU A 94 11.15 -16.86 1.18
N ASN A 95 11.99 -17.87 0.95
CA ASN A 95 11.78 -19.25 1.41
C ASN A 95 10.37 -19.77 1.09
N HIS A 96 9.88 -19.40 -0.10
CA HIS A 96 8.52 -19.71 -0.56
C HIS A 96 8.49 -19.73 -2.09
N PRO A 97 7.95 -20.77 -2.73
CA PRO A 97 7.91 -20.85 -4.19
C PRO A 97 6.98 -19.79 -4.77
N VAL A 98 7.55 -18.91 -5.55
CA VAL A 98 6.85 -17.80 -6.21
C VAL A 98 7.33 -17.63 -7.66
N THR A 99 6.49 -16.99 -8.46
CA THR A 99 6.88 -16.40 -9.75
C THR A 99 6.57 -14.91 -9.76
N LEU A 100 7.41 -14.12 -10.42
CA LEU A 100 7.25 -12.67 -10.55
C LEU A 100 6.60 -12.34 -11.90
N TRP A 101 5.54 -11.55 -11.86
CA TRP A 101 4.76 -11.20 -13.04
C TRP A 101 4.69 -9.70 -13.25
N PRO A 102 4.90 -9.21 -14.48
CA PRO A 102 4.53 -7.86 -14.85
C PRO A 102 3.01 -7.72 -14.85
N LEU A 103 2.52 -6.49 -14.81
CA LEU A 103 1.09 -6.21 -14.90
C LEU A 103 0.53 -6.76 -16.21
N LEU A 104 -0.54 -7.55 -16.11
CA LEU A 104 -1.24 -8.12 -17.26
C LEU A 104 -2.52 -7.33 -17.58
N PRO A 105 -3.04 -7.43 -18.83
CA PRO A 105 -4.29 -6.79 -19.22
C PRO A 105 -5.47 -7.22 -18.35
N ALA A 106 -6.38 -6.28 -18.05
CA ALA A 106 -7.54 -6.49 -17.17
C ALA A 106 -8.45 -7.66 -17.57
N HIS A 107 -8.54 -7.98 -18.87
CA HIS A 107 -9.36 -9.09 -19.36
C HIS A 107 -8.82 -10.49 -19.03
N GLN A 108 -7.56 -10.59 -18.54
CA GLN A 108 -6.97 -11.85 -18.07
C GLN A 108 -7.39 -12.14 -16.63
N LEU A 109 -8.69 -12.29 -16.38
CA LEU A 109 -9.29 -12.39 -15.06
C LEU A 109 -8.69 -13.50 -14.20
N ASP A 110 -8.40 -14.66 -14.77
CA ASP A 110 -7.84 -15.81 -14.03
C ASP A 110 -6.50 -15.48 -13.36
N HIS A 111 -5.72 -14.56 -13.95
CA HIS A 111 -4.47 -14.09 -13.34
C HIS A 111 -4.71 -13.33 -12.04
N TYR A 112 -5.81 -12.59 -11.95
CA TYR A 112 -6.14 -11.73 -10.80
C TYR A 112 -6.97 -12.44 -9.73
N ARG A 113 -7.57 -13.62 -10.04
CA ARG A 113 -8.35 -14.38 -9.06
C ARG A 113 -7.53 -14.71 -7.83
N ARG A 114 -8.18 -14.66 -6.68
CA ARG A 114 -7.55 -15.06 -5.42
C ARG A 114 -7.13 -16.53 -5.48
N GLY A 115 -5.96 -16.82 -4.93
CA GLY A 115 -5.55 -18.17 -4.64
C GLY A 115 -6.32 -18.78 -3.46
N ALA A 116 -6.08 -20.07 -3.20
CA ALA A 116 -6.74 -20.78 -2.12
C ALA A 116 -6.54 -20.09 -0.76
N PRO A 117 -7.59 -19.92 0.05
CA PRO A 117 -7.50 -19.32 1.38
C PRO A 117 -6.66 -20.19 2.33
N ASP A 118 -6.14 -19.61 3.40
CA ASP A 118 -5.39 -20.36 4.42
C ASP A 118 -6.32 -21.16 5.34
N THR A 119 -7.56 -20.69 5.50
CA THR A 119 -8.61 -21.38 6.25
C THR A 119 -9.92 -21.40 5.46
N GLN A 120 -10.79 -22.39 5.74
CA GLN A 120 -12.12 -22.48 5.15
C GLN A 120 -13.13 -21.55 5.87
N ASP A 121 -12.79 -21.05 7.05
CA ASP A 121 -13.60 -20.08 7.78
C ASP A 121 -13.32 -18.67 7.23
N PHE A 122 -14.32 -18.11 6.55
CA PHE A 122 -14.22 -16.80 5.91
C PHE A 122 -13.98 -15.66 6.92
N GLU A 123 -14.63 -15.72 8.08
CA GLU A 123 -14.43 -14.69 9.12
C GLU A 123 -13.01 -14.78 9.68
N GLN A 124 -12.53 -15.98 9.97
CA GLN A 124 -11.16 -16.20 10.44
C GLN A 124 -10.13 -15.73 9.40
N GLU A 125 -10.38 -15.98 8.12
CA GLU A 125 -9.53 -15.51 7.02
C GLU A 125 -9.48 -13.97 6.98
N LEU A 126 -10.63 -13.29 7.09
CA LEU A 126 -10.69 -11.83 7.13
C LEU A 126 -9.98 -11.28 8.37
N ARG A 127 -10.19 -11.86 9.54
CA ARG A 127 -9.51 -11.44 10.77
C ARG A 127 -8.00 -11.56 10.65
N ALA A 128 -7.51 -12.65 10.06
CA ALA A 128 -6.08 -12.82 9.79
C ALA A 128 -5.54 -11.77 8.81
N VAL A 129 -6.25 -11.51 7.71
CA VAL A 129 -5.87 -10.49 6.70
C VAL A 129 -5.82 -9.10 7.31
N PHE A 130 -6.81 -8.72 8.11
CA PHE A 130 -6.89 -7.39 8.71
C PHE A 130 -6.25 -7.30 10.10
N GLY A 131 -5.67 -8.39 10.60
CA GLY A 131 -5.00 -8.44 11.90
C GLY A 131 -5.96 -8.12 13.06
N ARG A 132 -7.22 -8.56 13.01
CA ARG A 132 -8.25 -8.32 14.04
C ARG A 132 -8.31 -9.46 15.06
N LEU A 133 -8.47 -9.10 16.34
CA LEU A 133 -8.79 -10.05 17.39
C LEU A 133 -10.26 -10.51 17.30
N PRO A 134 -10.64 -11.62 17.95
CA PRO A 134 -12.02 -12.12 17.88
C PRO A 134 -13.10 -11.14 18.35
N ASP A 135 -12.76 -10.29 19.30
CA ASP A 135 -13.64 -9.26 19.90
C ASP A 135 -13.56 -7.89 19.20
N GLU A 136 -12.67 -7.72 18.24
CA GLU A 136 -12.55 -6.46 17.48
C GLU A 136 -13.46 -6.46 16.26
N PRO A 137 -13.98 -5.28 15.86
CA PRO A 137 -14.78 -5.17 14.64
C PRO A 137 -13.94 -5.45 13.39
N LEU A 138 -14.52 -6.15 12.42
CA LEU A 138 -13.97 -6.20 11.07
C LEU A 138 -14.13 -4.84 10.39
N PRO A 139 -13.25 -4.47 9.43
CA PRO A 139 -13.43 -3.24 8.68
C PRO A 139 -14.71 -3.30 7.84
N ASP A 140 -15.32 -2.13 7.61
CA ASP A 140 -16.37 -2.00 6.62
C ASP A 140 -15.75 -2.19 5.23
N LEU A 141 -16.23 -3.20 4.50
CA LEU A 141 -15.80 -3.55 3.15
C LEU A 141 -16.82 -3.17 2.09
N THR A 142 -17.81 -2.35 2.43
CA THR A 142 -18.76 -1.81 1.47
C THR A 142 -18.02 -1.02 0.39
N GLY A 143 -18.26 -1.36 -0.88
CA GLY A 143 -17.54 -0.79 -2.01
C GLY A 143 -16.21 -1.47 -2.35
N PHE A 144 -15.87 -2.56 -1.65
CA PHE A 144 -14.68 -3.38 -1.92
C PHE A 144 -15.04 -4.83 -2.34
N GLU A 145 -16.27 -5.04 -2.82
CA GLU A 145 -16.81 -6.39 -3.14
C GLU A 145 -15.95 -7.12 -4.19
N GLU A 146 -15.38 -6.38 -5.16
CA GLU A 146 -14.50 -6.95 -6.17
C GLU A 146 -13.26 -7.62 -5.54
N LEU A 147 -12.80 -7.11 -4.40
CA LEU A 147 -11.67 -7.68 -3.66
C LEU A 147 -12.01 -8.99 -2.93
N LEU A 148 -13.26 -9.43 -2.92
CA LEU A 148 -13.63 -10.77 -2.45
C LEU A 148 -13.26 -11.85 -3.48
N GLU A 149 -13.35 -11.54 -4.78
CA GLU A 149 -13.01 -12.45 -5.88
C GLU A 149 -11.55 -12.29 -6.31
N PHE A 150 -11.03 -11.06 -6.35
CA PHE A 150 -9.70 -10.74 -6.85
C PHE A 150 -8.78 -10.23 -5.72
N GLU A 151 -7.48 -10.53 -5.82
CA GLU A 151 -6.48 -9.99 -4.85
C GLU A 151 -6.20 -8.51 -5.09
N SER A 152 -6.42 -8.04 -6.31
CA SER A 152 -6.35 -6.65 -6.76
C SER A 152 -7.39 -6.44 -7.84
N PRO A 153 -7.92 -5.24 -8.03
CA PRO A 153 -8.78 -4.95 -9.17
C PRO A 153 -8.11 -5.38 -10.47
N PRO A 154 -8.81 -6.12 -11.38
CA PRO A 154 -8.22 -6.61 -12.62
C PRO A 154 -7.53 -5.51 -13.44
N GLY A 155 -6.34 -5.80 -13.97
CA GLY A 155 -5.51 -4.80 -14.66
C GLY A 155 -4.69 -3.92 -13.72
N THR A 156 -4.66 -4.24 -12.42
CA THR A 156 -3.85 -3.55 -11.41
C THR A 156 -3.21 -4.52 -10.42
N TYR A 157 -2.21 -4.03 -9.65
CA TYR A 157 -1.70 -4.73 -8.47
C TYR A 157 -1.85 -3.87 -7.20
N PHE A 158 -2.74 -2.89 -7.23
CA PHE A 158 -3.11 -2.13 -6.04
C PHE A 158 -3.89 -2.99 -5.04
N ASP A 159 -3.93 -2.57 -3.78
CA ASP A 159 -4.77 -3.24 -2.78
C ASP A 159 -6.24 -2.88 -2.97
N ALA A 160 -6.54 -1.66 -3.44
CA ALA A 160 -7.89 -1.19 -3.77
C ALA A 160 -7.85 -0.05 -4.81
N PHE A 161 -7.19 1.08 -4.51
CA PHE A 161 -7.15 2.28 -5.33
C PHE A 161 -5.75 2.62 -5.82
N SER A 162 -5.68 3.42 -6.88
CA SER A 162 -4.42 3.76 -7.55
C SER A 162 -3.52 4.70 -6.75
N ILE A 163 -4.07 5.50 -5.85
CA ILE A 163 -3.34 6.45 -5.01
C ILE A 163 -3.73 6.26 -3.54
N SER A 164 -2.74 6.15 -2.67
CA SER A 164 -2.90 6.22 -1.23
C SER A 164 -2.20 7.44 -0.66
N ILE A 165 -2.89 8.16 0.23
CA ILE A 165 -2.46 9.43 0.82
C ILE A 165 -2.48 9.31 2.33
N MET A 166 -1.49 9.91 2.99
CA MET A 166 -1.40 9.97 4.44
C MET A 166 -0.86 11.34 4.86
N SER A 167 -1.24 11.82 6.04
CA SER A 167 -0.65 13.03 6.60
C SER A 167 0.45 12.72 7.62
N GLN A 168 1.39 13.66 7.77
CA GLN A 168 2.39 13.63 8.84
C GLN A 168 1.71 13.75 10.21
N GLN A 169 0.63 14.53 10.28
CA GLN A 169 -0.15 14.74 11.53
C GLN A 169 -0.75 13.43 12.01
N SER A 170 -1.29 12.59 11.11
CA SER A 170 -1.83 11.27 11.47
C SER A 170 -0.76 10.36 12.07
N LEU A 171 0.44 10.33 11.50
CA LEU A 171 1.58 9.59 12.06
C LEU A 171 2.01 10.15 13.41
N THR A 172 2.08 11.48 13.53
CA THR A 172 2.43 12.17 14.79
C THR A 172 1.42 11.85 15.88
N THR A 173 0.12 11.96 15.58
CA THR A 173 -0.98 11.63 16.50
C THR A 173 -0.83 10.20 17.02
N MET A 174 -0.65 9.21 16.13
CA MET A 174 -0.51 7.82 16.52
C MET A 174 0.74 7.57 17.36
N ASN A 175 1.85 8.22 17.06
CA ASN A 175 3.09 8.11 17.86
C ASN A 175 2.95 8.79 19.24
N GLN A 176 2.14 9.85 19.38
CA GLN A 176 1.89 10.51 20.65
C GLN A 176 0.92 9.75 21.55
N LEU A 177 -0.07 9.07 20.98
CA LEU A 177 -1.03 8.27 21.73
C LEU A 177 -0.37 7.08 22.43
N ASP A 178 0.80 6.67 21.98
CA ASP A 178 1.53 5.55 22.58
C ASP A 178 3.02 5.54 22.22
N GLY A 179 3.84 5.85 23.19
CA GLY A 179 5.30 5.85 23.04
C GLY A 179 5.96 4.48 22.80
N ASP A 180 5.21 3.37 22.88
CA ASP A 180 5.76 2.02 22.81
C ASP A 180 5.78 1.40 21.40
N SER A 181 5.03 1.96 20.45
CA SER A 181 4.96 1.49 19.06
C SER A 181 5.38 2.57 18.09
N LEU A 182 6.18 2.21 17.09
CA LEU A 182 6.64 3.15 16.08
C LEU A 182 5.72 3.12 14.84
N PHE A 183 4.96 4.21 14.66
CA PHE A 183 4.15 4.47 13.46
C PHE A 183 5.02 5.14 12.39
N ASP A 184 5.91 4.37 11.81
CA ASP A 184 6.75 4.80 10.69
C ASP A 184 5.97 4.73 9.37
N VAL A 185 6.13 5.73 8.51
CA VAL A 185 5.44 5.82 7.21
C VAL A 185 5.63 4.56 6.33
N ARG A 186 6.79 3.90 6.45
CA ARG A 186 7.13 2.68 5.71
C ARG A 186 6.17 1.52 5.99
N ARG A 187 5.58 1.45 7.20
CA ARG A 187 4.56 0.43 7.54
C ARG A 187 3.28 0.59 6.73
N PHE A 188 2.96 1.82 6.33
CA PHE A 188 1.69 2.22 5.70
C PHE A 188 1.78 2.38 4.20
N ARG A 189 2.99 2.63 3.67
CA ARG A 189 3.30 2.66 2.24
C ARG A 189 2.40 3.60 1.41
N PRO A 190 2.19 4.86 1.83
CA PRO A 190 1.43 5.82 1.03
C PRO A 190 2.18 6.18 -0.25
N ASN A 191 1.45 6.63 -1.28
CA ASN A 191 2.05 7.25 -2.46
C ASN A 191 2.39 8.73 -2.18
N LEU A 192 1.51 9.44 -1.48
CA LEU A 192 1.72 10.83 -1.11
C LEU A 192 1.68 10.97 0.42
N LEU A 193 2.72 11.53 0.98
CA LEU A 193 2.74 12.01 2.35
C LEU A 193 2.53 13.52 2.33
N MET A 194 1.59 14.01 3.14
CA MET A 194 1.19 15.41 3.17
C MET A 194 1.44 16.03 4.54
N ASP A 195 1.74 17.32 4.53
CA ASP A 195 1.64 18.18 5.70
C ASP A 195 0.32 18.96 5.66
N ILE A 196 -0.46 18.91 6.76
CA ILE A 196 -1.78 19.54 6.89
C ILE A 196 -1.80 20.32 8.23
N PRO A 197 -1.07 21.45 8.32
CA PRO A 197 -0.75 22.09 9.61
C PRO A 197 -1.96 22.68 10.35
N ASP A 198 -2.97 23.14 9.63
CA ASP A 198 -4.08 23.93 10.19
C ASP A 198 -5.32 23.06 10.46
N SER A 199 -5.16 21.88 11.06
CA SER A 199 -6.27 21.00 11.37
C SER A 199 -6.28 20.57 12.83
N ASP A 200 -7.43 20.75 13.49
CA ASP A 200 -7.70 20.22 14.84
C ASP A 200 -8.09 18.73 14.83
N HIS A 201 -8.29 18.15 13.64
CA HIS A 201 -8.66 16.73 13.52
C HIS A 201 -7.41 15.85 13.70
N PRO A 202 -7.45 14.80 14.55
CA PRO A 202 -6.30 13.93 14.80
C PRO A 202 -5.81 13.19 13.54
N PHE A 203 -6.71 12.99 12.57
CA PHE A 203 -6.44 12.35 11.27
C PHE A 203 -6.99 13.25 10.15
N PRO A 204 -6.31 14.38 9.84
CA PRO A 204 -6.89 15.47 9.06
C PRO A 204 -7.26 15.07 7.63
N GLU A 205 -6.49 14.19 6.98
CA GLU A 205 -6.79 13.72 5.63
C GLU A 205 -8.11 12.95 5.56
N GLN A 206 -8.55 12.28 6.63
CA GLN A 206 -9.81 11.51 6.62
C GLN A 206 -11.05 12.40 6.45
N ALA A 207 -10.96 13.67 6.87
CA ALA A 207 -12.02 14.66 6.65
C ALA A 207 -12.19 15.07 5.15
N TRP A 208 -11.32 14.59 4.29
CA TRP A 208 -11.36 14.87 2.85
C TRP A 208 -12.14 13.82 2.04
N VAL A 209 -12.58 12.73 2.66
CA VAL A 209 -13.40 11.70 1.97
C VAL A 209 -14.62 12.34 1.33
N GLY A 210 -14.87 11.96 0.07
CA GLY A 210 -15.93 12.51 -0.78
C GLY A 210 -15.61 13.83 -1.47
N LYS A 211 -14.44 14.43 -1.18
CA LYS A 211 -14.00 15.70 -1.80
C LYS A 211 -13.04 15.45 -2.96
N THR A 212 -12.81 16.49 -3.75
CA THR A 212 -11.76 16.52 -4.77
C THR A 212 -10.54 17.29 -4.27
N LEU A 213 -9.36 16.68 -4.44
CA LEU A 213 -8.08 17.27 -4.11
C LEU A 213 -7.42 17.78 -5.39
N SER A 214 -6.87 19.00 -5.35
CA SER A 214 -6.08 19.59 -6.43
C SER A 214 -4.63 19.77 -5.99
N ILE A 215 -3.69 19.27 -6.79
CA ILE A 215 -2.24 19.39 -6.60
C ILE A 215 -1.65 19.85 -7.93
N GLY A 216 -1.44 21.17 -8.09
CA GLY A 216 -1.12 21.73 -9.41
C GLY A 216 -2.21 21.39 -10.43
N ASN A 217 -1.85 20.70 -11.50
CA ASN A 217 -2.79 20.26 -12.53
C ASN A 217 -3.46 18.90 -12.22
N VAL A 218 -2.96 18.16 -11.25
CA VAL A 218 -3.54 16.87 -10.87
C VAL A 218 -4.81 17.08 -10.06
N LYS A 219 -5.85 16.30 -10.38
CA LYS A 219 -7.08 16.24 -9.55
C LYS A 219 -7.32 14.80 -9.13
N LEU A 220 -7.53 14.61 -7.84
CA LEU A 220 -7.79 13.32 -7.22
C LEU A 220 -9.17 13.36 -6.53
N LYS A 221 -10.02 12.39 -6.80
CA LYS A 221 -11.22 12.14 -6.01
C LYS A 221 -10.83 11.33 -4.78
N ILE A 222 -11.19 11.78 -3.60
CA ILE A 222 -10.98 11.04 -2.37
C ILE A 222 -12.15 10.08 -2.17
N ASP A 223 -11.88 8.78 -2.32
CA ASP A 223 -12.93 7.76 -2.38
C ASP A 223 -13.31 7.23 -1.01
N SER A 224 -12.33 6.90 -0.17
CA SER A 224 -12.59 6.32 1.16
C SER A 224 -11.41 6.51 2.11
N THR A 225 -11.63 6.23 3.41
CA THR A 225 -10.55 5.96 4.35
C THR A 225 -9.81 4.69 3.94
N CYS A 226 -8.57 4.52 4.43
CA CYS A 226 -7.74 3.35 4.12
C CYS A 226 -7.76 2.36 5.29
N PRO A 227 -8.55 1.26 5.22
CA PRO A 227 -8.52 0.21 6.23
C PRO A 227 -7.17 -0.50 6.20
N ARG A 228 -6.54 -0.61 7.38
CA ARG A 228 -5.21 -1.20 7.51
C ARG A 228 -5.27 -2.68 7.78
N CYS A 229 -4.37 -3.41 7.14
CA CYS A 229 -4.23 -4.85 7.24
C CYS A 229 -3.01 -5.26 8.08
N SER A 230 -2.84 -6.55 8.30
CA SER A 230 -1.75 -7.15 9.07
C SER A 230 -0.35 -6.72 8.61
N MET A 231 -0.16 -6.28 7.36
CA MET A 231 1.14 -5.80 6.86
C MET A 231 1.75 -4.71 7.73
N THR A 232 0.93 -3.84 8.33
CA THR A 232 1.42 -2.73 9.17
C THR A 232 2.13 -3.20 10.43
N THR A 233 1.94 -4.46 10.81
CA THR A 233 2.52 -5.06 12.02
C THR A 233 3.81 -5.84 11.76
N HIS A 234 4.16 -6.09 10.49
CA HIS A 234 5.34 -6.89 10.14
C HIS A 234 6.65 -6.18 10.47
N GLY A 235 7.67 -6.98 10.78
CA GLY A 235 9.04 -6.50 10.93
C GLY A 235 9.76 -6.48 9.58
N PHE A 236 10.54 -5.44 9.34
CA PHE A 236 11.42 -5.29 8.19
C PHE A 236 12.44 -4.18 8.44
N ASP A 237 13.63 -4.27 7.82
CA ASP A 237 14.71 -3.34 8.05
C ASP A 237 14.96 -3.16 9.56
N ASN A 238 15.00 -1.94 10.08
CA ASN A 238 15.15 -1.62 11.49
C ASN A 238 13.82 -1.54 12.28
N LEU A 239 12.69 -1.84 11.64
CA LEU A 239 11.38 -1.84 12.30
C LEU A 239 11.04 -3.25 12.80
N PRO A 240 10.84 -3.43 14.12
CA PRO A 240 10.46 -4.72 14.66
C PRO A 240 9.02 -5.11 14.26
N GLN A 241 8.72 -6.40 14.28
CA GLN A 241 7.34 -6.86 14.25
C GLN A 241 6.63 -6.37 15.51
N ASP A 242 5.47 -5.72 15.33
CA ASP A 242 4.71 -5.14 16.43
C ASP A 242 3.19 -5.23 16.20
N ALA A 243 2.55 -6.22 16.80
CA ALA A 243 1.10 -6.40 16.72
C ALA A 243 0.30 -5.26 17.39
N ARG A 244 0.93 -4.49 18.31
CA ARG A 244 0.29 -3.35 18.99
C ARG A 244 -0.07 -2.24 18.02
N VAL A 245 0.66 -2.08 16.90
CA VAL A 245 0.32 -1.12 15.84
C VAL A 245 -1.14 -1.30 15.42
N MET A 246 -1.57 -2.54 15.14
CA MET A 246 -2.97 -2.78 14.76
C MET A 246 -3.94 -2.54 15.92
N ARG A 247 -3.61 -2.97 17.16
CA ARG A 247 -4.47 -2.72 18.33
C ARG A 247 -4.79 -1.24 18.51
N LYS A 248 -3.76 -0.39 18.31
CA LYS A 248 -3.90 1.06 18.43
C LYS A 248 -4.65 1.69 17.27
N LEU A 249 -4.45 1.21 16.06
CA LEU A 249 -5.27 1.62 14.92
C LEU A 249 -6.75 1.32 15.16
N VAL A 250 -7.07 0.11 15.66
CA VAL A 250 -8.46 -0.26 15.97
C VAL A 250 -9.03 0.65 17.05
N ALA A 251 -8.30 0.88 18.13
CA ALA A 251 -8.79 1.63 19.28
C ALA A 251 -8.97 3.14 18.99
N ASN A 252 -8.19 3.74 18.08
CA ASN A 252 -8.14 5.19 17.92
C ASN A 252 -8.63 5.68 16.55
N SER A 253 -8.74 4.81 15.55
CA SER A 253 -9.15 5.17 14.19
C SER A 253 -9.94 4.06 13.47
N GLU A 254 -10.61 3.19 14.23
CA GLU A 254 -11.40 2.06 13.70
C GLU A 254 -10.59 1.15 12.75
N GLY A 255 -9.27 1.15 12.90
CA GLY A 255 -8.34 0.41 12.05
C GLY A 255 -8.02 1.08 10.72
N ASN A 256 -8.38 2.35 10.53
CA ASN A 256 -8.08 3.14 9.36
C ASN A 256 -6.88 4.07 9.62
N LEU A 257 -6.07 4.34 8.60
CA LEU A 257 -5.07 5.41 8.63
C LEU A 257 -4.73 5.83 7.20
N GLY A 258 -4.84 7.14 6.90
CA GLY A 258 -4.76 7.65 5.53
C GLY A 258 -6.06 7.42 4.73
N ILE A 259 -6.01 7.76 3.47
CA ILE A 259 -7.14 7.75 2.53
C ILE A 259 -6.73 7.16 1.18
N TYR A 260 -7.72 6.69 0.44
CA TYR A 260 -7.59 6.24 -0.94
C TYR A 260 -8.16 7.28 -1.91
N ALA A 261 -7.56 7.36 -3.09
CA ALA A 261 -7.98 8.28 -4.13
C ALA A 261 -7.89 7.68 -5.54
N SER A 262 -8.80 8.13 -6.40
CA SER A 262 -8.82 7.89 -7.85
C SER A 262 -8.37 9.14 -8.59
N VAL A 263 -7.77 8.96 -9.76
CA VAL A 263 -7.30 10.08 -10.60
C VAL A 263 -8.43 10.58 -11.48
N LEU A 264 -8.81 11.86 -11.31
CA LEU A 264 -9.76 12.57 -12.18
C LEU A 264 -9.07 13.32 -13.31
N GLN A 265 -7.86 13.86 -13.04
CA GLN A 265 -7.06 14.58 -14.02
C GLN A 265 -5.59 14.25 -13.83
N ALA A 266 -4.98 13.76 -14.88
CA ALA A 266 -3.56 13.43 -14.93
C ALA A 266 -2.68 14.69 -14.92
N GLY A 267 -1.44 14.53 -14.49
CA GLY A 267 -0.45 15.61 -14.45
C GLY A 267 0.80 15.22 -13.69
N LYS A 268 1.57 16.20 -13.28
CA LYS A 268 2.80 16.01 -12.51
C LYS A 268 2.64 16.56 -11.10
N VAL A 269 3.14 15.81 -10.11
CA VAL A 269 3.23 16.23 -8.71
C VAL A 269 4.69 16.29 -8.32
N SER A 270 5.07 17.34 -7.61
CA SER A 270 6.42 17.52 -7.06
C SER A 270 6.39 17.62 -5.54
N ASP A 271 7.51 17.29 -4.91
CA ASP A 271 7.76 17.56 -3.49
C ASP A 271 7.59 19.08 -3.22
N GLY A 272 6.92 19.46 -2.14
CA GLY A 272 6.56 20.84 -1.82
C GLY A 272 5.33 21.40 -2.55
N ALA A 273 4.67 20.64 -3.43
CA ALA A 273 3.50 21.11 -4.16
C ALA A 273 2.34 21.45 -3.20
N SER A 274 1.71 22.61 -3.40
CA SER A 274 0.54 23.03 -2.63
C SER A 274 -0.68 22.17 -2.95
N VAL A 275 -1.47 21.91 -1.93
CA VAL A 275 -2.68 21.08 -1.96
C VAL A 275 -3.88 21.92 -1.61
N SER A 276 -4.96 21.80 -2.37
CA SER A 276 -6.24 22.44 -2.09
C SER A 276 -7.41 21.51 -2.30
N LEU A 277 -8.48 21.70 -1.52
CA LEU A 277 -9.78 21.05 -1.73
C LEU A 277 -10.63 21.92 -2.66
N ILE A 278 -11.32 21.26 -3.59
CA ILE A 278 -12.23 21.89 -4.56
C ILE A 278 -13.57 21.17 -4.61
#